data_9dbc36a93f9b22a3cfcc8a81b7596212
#
_entry.id   9dbc36a93f9b22a3cfcc8a81b7596212
#
_cell.length_a   1.000
_cell.length_b   1.000
_cell.length_c   1.000
_cell.angle_alpha   90.00
_cell.angle_beta   90.00
_cell.angle_gamma   90.00
#
_symmetry.space_group_name_H-M   'P 1'
#
loop_
_entity.id
_entity.type
_entity.pdbx_description
1 polymer ?
#
loop_
_entity_poly.entity_id
_entity_poly.type
_entity_poly.pdbx_seq_one_letter_code
_entity_poly.pdbx_strand_id
1 'polypeptide(L)'
;LIASNKSPLIIGHRGASAVAPENTLAAFARAFRDGADGIELDVRLARDGVPVVIHDTTVPRTRLRKRRVARTRSDKLQQIDIGSWFNRAYRGLARLEYTRQTIPTLDDVFRLLANQPSKELIVYVELKAGRARKKNDELAAAVVELVARHQLQRRVVVISFNLRAVATIKELDSSIRTGALFGPRQRAVKSTRQIIAAAIASGADEVLLHHRIATKRIIDAAHELRLVIAVWTVDDPRWLARARSLQISAILTNHPAKMLA
;
A
#
# COMPACT_ATOMS: atom_id res chain seq x y z
N LEU A 1 -17.29 -14.16 0.81
CA LEU A 1 -16.51 -15.11 1.62
C LEU A 1 -16.64 -14.69 3.07
N ILE A 2 -17.58 -15.37 3.75
CA ILE A 2 -17.92 -15.15 5.15
C ILE A 2 -16.84 -15.84 5.99
N ALA A 3 -16.22 -15.06 6.85
CA ALA A 3 -15.56 -15.40 8.10
C ALA A 3 -15.27 -16.90 8.33
N SER A 4 -14.19 -17.39 7.77
CA SER A 4 -13.48 -18.48 8.41
C SER A 4 -12.65 -17.87 9.56
N ASN A 5 -12.47 -18.63 10.64
CA ASN A 5 -11.66 -18.29 11.83
C ASN A 5 -10.14 -18.14 11.49
N LYS A 6 -9.84 -17.50 10.37
CA LYS A 6 -8.50 -17.32 9.81
C LYS A 6 -7.85 -16.11 10.45
N SER A 7 -6.56 -16.24 10.77
CA SER A 7 -5.74 -15.11 11.18
C SER A 7 -5.73 -14.03 10.08
N PRO A 8 -5.66 -12.74 10.44
CA PRO A 8 -5.55 -11.67 9.47
C PRO A 8 -4.26 -11.84 8.64
N LEU A 9 -4.30 -11.47 7.37
CA LEU A 9 -3.10 -11.38 6.54
C LEU A 9 -2.16 -10.31 7.10
N ILE A 10 -0.88 -10.58 7.12
CA ILE A 10 0.16 -9.64 7.54
C ILE A 10 0.81 -9.03 6.30
N ILE A 11 0.60 -7.73 6.12
CA ILE A 11 1.03 -6.97 4.95
C ILE A 11 2.14 -6.00 5.35
N GLY A 12 3.31 -6.10 4.72
CA GLY A 12 4.42 -5.17 4.96
C GLY A 12 4.14 -3.79 4.39
N HIS A 13 3.86 -2.79 5.26
CA HIS A 13 3.59 -1.40 4.89
C HIS A 13 4.86 -0.72 4.35
N ARG A 14 4.88 -0.40 3.05
CA ARG A 14 6.07 0.00 2.28
C ARG A 14 7.20 -1.04 2.34
N GLY A 15 6.82 -2.32 2.41
CA GLY A 15 7.72 -3.43 2.76
C GLY A 15 7.95 -3.57 4.26
N ALA A 16 9.06 -4.16 4.67
CA ALA A 16 9.48 -4.24 6.08
C ALA A 16 10.14 -2.91 6.54
N SER A 17 9.39 -1.81 6.47
CA SER A 17 9.92 -0.43 6.58
C SER A 17 10.49 -0.06 7.94
N ALA A 18 10.20 -0.80 9.00
CA ALA A 18 10.86 -0.63 10.30
C ALA A 18 12.31 -1.12 10.31
N VAL A 19 12.70 -2.02 9.39
CA VAL A 19 14.01 -2.69 9.38
C VAL A 19 14.73 -2.64 8.02
N ALA A 20 14.13 -1.98 7.04
CA ALA A 20 14.67 -1.78 5.69
C ALA A 20 14.20 -0.43 5.12
N PRO A 21 14.91 0.17 4.14
CA PRO A 21 14.49 1.44 3.55
C PRO A 21 13.15 1.32 2.83
N GLU A 22 12.15 2.08 3.28
CA GLU A 22 10.77 2.03 2.79
C GLU A 22 10.65 2.17 1.26
N ASN A 23 9.65 1.51 0.65
CA ASN A 23 9.34 1.62 -0.78
C ASN A 23 10.52 1.25 -1.70
N THR A 24 11.39 0.32 -1.28
CA THR A 24 12.48 -0.23 -2.08
C THR A 24 12.30 -1.73 -2.33
N LEU A 25 12.92 -2.24 -3.41
CA LEU A 25 12.90 -3.69 -3.68
C LEU A 25 13.49 -4.49 -2.51
N ALA A 26 14.50 -3.96 -1.82
CA ALA A 26 15.09 -4.59 -0.64
C ALA A 26 14.11 -4.68 0.54
N ALA A 27 13.27 -3.64 0.77
CA ALA A 27 12.26 -3.66 1.81
C ALA A 27 11.13 -4.67 1.50
N PHE A 28 10.76 -4.79 0.23
CA PHE A 28 9.76 -5.77 -0.21
C PHE A 28 10.29 -7.20 -0.10
N ALA A 29 11.48 -7.46 -0.61
CA ALA A 29 12.15 -8.76 -0.45
C ALA A 29 12.34 -9.13 1.03
N ARG A 30 12.64 -8.13 1.89
CA ARG A 30 12.73 -8.33 3.33
C ARG A 30 11.38 -8.73 3.93
N ALA A 31 10.28 -8.07 3.58
CA ALA A 31 8.95 -8.43 4.05
C ALA A 31 8.57 -9.88 3.67
N PHE A 32 8.91 -10.33 2.47
CA PHE A 32 8.70 -11.72 2.04
C PHE A 32 9.55 -12.71 2.84
N ARG A 33 10.83 -12.42 3.07
CA ARG A 33 11.71 -13.24 3.94
C ARG A 33 11.21 -13.31 5.39
N ASP A 34 10.61 -12.22 5.87
CA ASP A 34 10.00 -12.14 7.20
C ASP A 34 8.66 -12.90 7.29
N GLY A 35 8.19 -13.50 6.20
CA GLY A 35 6.97 -14.32 6.15
C GLY A 35 5.68 -13.55 5.90
N ALA A 36 5.73 -12.26 5.53
CA ALA A 36 4.54 -11.48 5.21
C ALA A 36 3.70 -12.13 4.11
N ASP A 37 2.36 -12.05 4.23
CA ASP A 37 1.42 -12.53 3.23
C ASP A 37 1.31 -11.59 2.01
N GLY A 38 1.96 -10.44 2.10
CA GLY A 38 1.99 -9.45 1.04
C GLY A 38 2.72 -8.18 1.43
N ILE A 39 2.63 -7.21 0.55
CA ILE A 39 3.21 -5.88 0.75
C ILE A 39 2.20 -4.79 0.41
N GLU A 40 2.41 -3.65 0.98
CA GLU A 40 1.79 -2.40 0.55
C GLU A 40 2.88 -1.45 0.05
N LEU A 41 2.54 -0.63 -0.92
CA LEU A 41 3.43 0.34 -1.54
C LEU A 41 2.68 1.57 -2.06
N ASP A 42 3.40 2.69 -2.15
CA ASP A 42 2.86 3.99 -2.59
C ASP A 42 3.27 4.29 -4.03
N VAL A 43 2.34 4.61 -4.92
CA VAL A 43 2.65 4.97 -6.31
C VAL A 43 2.34 6.43 -6.63
N ARG A 44 3.25 7.03 -7.41
CA ARG A 44 3.10 8.35 -8.03
C ARG A 44 3.47 8.30 -9.50
N LEU A 45 2.90 9.21 -10.27
CA LEU A 45 3.22 9.34 -11.68
C LEU A 45 4.50 10.19 -11.85
N ALA A 46 5.51 9.66 -12.52
CA ALA A 46 6.67 10.41 -12.99
C ALA A 46 6.28 11.34 -14.15
N ARG A 47 7.18 12.24 -14.57
CA ARG A 47 6.92 13.22 -15.65
C ARG A 47 6.54 12.53 -16.98
N ASP A 48 7.08 11.39 -17.26
CA ASP A 48 6.92 10.60 -18.47
C ASP A 48 5.79 9.57 -18.40
N GLY A 49 4.91 9.66 -17.40
CA GLY A 49 3.73 8.80 -17.27
C GLY A 49 4.00 7.44 -16.63
N VAL A 50 5.21 7.16 -16.19
CA VAL A 50 5.57 5.90 -15.54
C VAL A 50 5.21 5.92 -14.06
N PRO A 51 4.45 4.93 -13.52
CA PRO A 51 4.23 4.77 -12.09
C PRO A 51 5.53 4.40 -11.37
N VAL A 52 5.95 5.23 -10.42
CA VAL A 52 7.14 5.01 -9.57
C VAL A 52 6.73 4.85 -8.12
N VAL A 53 7.48 4.05 -7.37
CA VAL A 53 7.13 3.67 -6.00
C VAL A 53 7.81 4.61 -5.00
N ILE A 54 7.03 5.56 -4.50
CA ILE A 54 7.49 6.56 -3.53
C ILE A 54 6.30 7.23 -2.83
N HIS A 55 6.41 7.41 -1.50
CA HIS A 55 5.35 8.05 -0.71
C HIS A 55 5.26 9.56 -0.96
N ASP A 56 6.38 10.28 -0.92
CA ASP A 56 6.41 11.73 -0.91
C ASP A 56 6.31 12.34 -2.32
N THR A 57 5.85 13.59 -2.41
CA THR A 57 5.81 14.34 -3.68
C THR A 57 7.20 14.78 -4.16
N THR A 58 8.18 14.74 -3.28
CA THR A 58 9.58 15.04 -3.55
C THR A 58 10.44 13.85 -3.13
N VAL A 59 11.73 13.88 -3.41
CA VAL A 59 12.67 12.81 -3.03
C VAL A 59 13.28 13.13 -1.65
N PRO A 60 12.67 12.62 -0.54
CA PRO A 60 13.13 12.95 0.80
C PRO A 60 14.46 12.24 1.13
N ARG A 61 15.11 12.68 2.23
CA ARG A 61 16.28 12.00 2.81
C ARG A 61 17.49 11.88 1.87
N THR A 62 17.49 12.64 0.75
CA THR A 62 18.59 12.72 -0.22
C THR A 62 19.08 14.16 -0.37
N ARG A 63 20.23 14.37 -1.04
CA ARG A 63 20.70 15.71 -1.44
C ARG A 63 19.70 16.39 -2.41
N LEU A 64 18.84 15.60 -3.08
CA LEU A 64 17.84 16.06 -4.04
C LEU A 64 16.45 16.25 -3.41
N ARG A 65 16.35 16.49 -2.11
CA ARG A 65 15.09 16.59 -1.34
C ARG A 65 14.03 17.55 -1.92
N LYS A 66 14.42 18.52 -2.71
CA LYS A 66 13.51 19.46 -3.39
C LYS A 66 13.03 18.97 -4.77
N ARG A 67 13.59 17.88 -5.30
CA ARG A 67 13.24 17.36 -6.62
C ARG A 67 11.83 16.76 -6.58
N ARG A 68 10.93 17.31 -7.40
CA ARG A 68 9.55 16.85 -7.48
C ARG A 68 9.43 15.62 -8.39
N VAL A 69 8.82 14.56 -7.91
CA VAL A 69 8.57 13.31 -8.66
C VAL A 69 7.84 13.60 -9.97
N ALA A 70 6.71 14.31 -9.92
CA ALA A 70 5.90 14.63 -11.10
C ALA A 70 6.59 15.55 -12.16
N ARG A 71 7.78 16.08 -11.86
CA ARG A 71 8.57 16.89 -12.80
C ARG A 71 9.87 16.20 -13.25
N THR A 72 10.08 14.95 -12.81
CA THR A 72 11.30 14.18 -13.08
C THR A 72 10.91 12.92 -13.85
N ARG A 73 11.65 12.57 -14.90
CA ARG A 73 11.47 11.33 -15.64
C ARG A 73 11.84 10.12 -14.78
N SER A 74 11.19 9.00 -15.05
CA SER A 74 11.39 7.74 -14.31
C SER A 74 12.84 7.26 -14.36
N ASP A 75 13.51 7.32 -15.53
CA ASP A 75 14.92 6.94 -15.70
C ASP A 75 15.88 7.74 -14.79
N LYS A 76 15.55 9.00 -14.50
CA LYS A 76 16.32 9.84 -13.57
C LYS A 76 15.96 9.58 -12.10
N LEU A 77 14.73 9.20 -11.81
CA LEU A 77 14.32 8.81 -10.45
C LEU A 77 14.98 7.49 -10.04
N GLN A 78 15.07 6.53 -10.95
CA GLN A 78 15.73 5.23 -10.74
C GLN A 78 17.25 5.34 -10.51
N GLN A 79 17.88 6.50 -10.74
CA GLN A 79 19.28 6.75 -10.43
C GLN A 79 19.51 7.34 -9.03
N ILE A 80 18.44 7.67 -8.29
CA ILE A 80 18.56 8.36 -7.02
C ILE A 80 18.64 7.33 -5.89
N ASP A 81 19.74 7.35 -5.15
CA ASP A 81 19.93 6.53 -3.96
C ASP A 81 18.97 6.98 -2.84
N ILE A 82 18.01 6.13 -2.53
CA ILE A 82 17.06 6.31 -1.43
C ILE A 82 17.26 5.27 -0.31
N GLY A 83 18.28 4.45 -0.38
CA GLY A 83 18.55 3.37 0.59
C GLY A 83 19.68 3.69 1.56
N SER A 84 20.79 4.28 1.10
CA SER A 84 21.99 4.49 1.92
C SER A 84 21.76 5.38 3.17
N TRP A 85 20.73 6.23 3.17
CA TRP A 85 20.37 7.02 4.35
C TRP A 85 19.93 6.11 5.52
N PHE A 86 19.26 4.99 5.23
CA PHE A 86 18.77 4.05 6.24
C PHE A 86 19.94 3.46 7.03
N ASN A 87 20.98 2.98 6.32
CA ASN A 87 22.18 2.44 6.95
C ASN A 87 22.91 3.47 7.84
N ARG A 88 22.87 4.76 7.45
CA ARG A 88 23.44 5.84 8.26
C ARG A 88 22.62 6.16 9.50
N ALA A 89 21.30 6.15 9.36
CA ALA A 89 20.35 6.47 10.44
C ALA A 89 20.19 5.33 11.44
N TYR A 90 20.23 4.08 10.96
CA TYR A 90 19.95 2.88 11.76
C TYR A 90 21.12 1.89 11.68
N ARG A 91 22.27 2.26 12.28
CA ARG A 91 23.52 1.48 12.20
C ARG A 91 23.37 0.01 12.63
N GLY A 92 22.58 -0.28 13.66
CA GLY A 92 22.32 -1.65 14.13
C GLY A 92 21.49 -2.51 13.15
N LEU A 93 20.80 -1.88 12.19
CA LEU A 93 20.01 -2.54 11.17
C LEU A 93 20.65 -2.46 9.78
N ALA A 94 21.82 -1.84 9.66
CA ALA A 94 22.49 -1.62 8.39
C ALA A 94 22.81 -2.95 7.69
N ARG A 95 22.55 -3.00 6.38
CA ARG A 95 22.85 -4.12 5.50
C ARG A 95 23.46 -3.63 4.19
N LEU A 96 24.36 -4.40 3.59
CA LEU A 96 24.97 -4.07 2.31
C LEU A 96 23.89 -3.95 1.21
N GLU A 97 22.89 -4.81 1.23
CA GLU A 97 21.77 -4.84 0.29
C GLU A 97 20.88 -3.56 0.33
N TYR A 98 20.96 -2.77 1.40
CA TYR A 98 20.23 -1.49 1.51
C TYR A 98 21.01 -0.33 0.90
N THR A 99 22.31 -0.52 0.65
CA THR A 99 23.15 0.50 0.03
C THR A 99 22.75 0.68 -1.43
N ARG A 100 22.62 1.92 -1.88
CA ARG A 100 22.26 2.29 -3.26
C ARG A 100 20.91 1.75 -3.75
N GLN A 101 19.99 1.39 -2.85
CA GLN A 101 18.61 1.15 -3.27
C GLN A 101 18.06 2.43 -3.91
N THR A 102 17.36 2.28 -5.04
CA THR A 102 16.83 3.40 -5.81
C THR A 102 15.29 3.39 -5.79
N ILE A 103 14.67 4.44 -6.34
CA ILE A 103 13.21 4.49 -6.51
C ILE A 103 12.82 3.48 -7.59
N PRO A 104 12.12 2.39 -7.26
CA PRO A 104 11.70 1.42 -8.27
C PRO A 104 10.48 1.94 -9.04
N THR A 105 10.27 1.44 -10.24
CA THR A 105 8.97 1.51 -10.91
C THR A 105 8.02 0.45 -10.35
N LEU A 106 6.72 0.63 -10.58
CA LEU A 106 5.74 -0.41 -10.24
C LEU A 106 5.99 -1.71 -11.02
N ASP A 107 6.46 -1.58 -12.26
CA ASP A 107 6.86 -2.72 -13.10
C ASP A 107 8.00 -3.54 -12.48
N ASP A 108 9.01 -2.88 -11.87
CA ASP A 108 10.10 -3.55 -11.15
C ASP A 108 9.58 -4.36 -9.95
N VAL A 109 8.60 -3.81 -9.23
CA VAL A 109 7.97 -4.53 -8.10
C VAL A 109 7.16 -5.73 -8.59
N PHE A 110 6.40 -5.59 -9.67
CA PHE A 110 5.63 -6.71 -10.24
C PHE A 110 6.53 -7.81 -10.77
N ARG A 111 7.68 -7.49 -11.34
CA ARG A 111 8.73 -8.48 -11.70
C ARG A 111 9.30 -9.18 -10.46
N LEU A 112 9.55 -8.43 -9.37
CA LEU A 112 10.00 -9.05 -8.11
C LEU A 112 8.99 -10.08 -7.59
N LEU A 113 7.68 -9.79 -7.72
CA LEU A 113 6.60 -10.71 -7.32
C LEU A 113 6.55 -11.97 -8.20
N ALA A 114 6.77 -11.84 -9.51
CA ALA A 114 6.79 -12.97 -10.44
C ALA A 114 7.88 -13.99 -10.09
N ASN A 115 8.99 -13.52 -9.49
CA ASN A 115 10.11 -14.36 -9.06
C ASN A 115 9.92 -14.99 -7.66
N GLN A 116 8.74 -14.84 -7.02
CA GLN A 116 8.42 -15.48 -5.74
C GLN A 116 7.63 -16.78 -5.97
N PRO A 117 8.25 -17.96 -5.80
CA PRO A 117 7.78 -19.20 -6.41
C PRO A 117 6.56 -19.88 -5.75
N SER A 118 6.04 -19.45 -4.60
CA SER A 118 5.11 -20.31 -3.88
C SER A 118 4.00 -19.66 -3.06
N LYS A 119 3.88 -18.34 -2.98
CA LYS A 119 2.78 -17.68 -2.26
C LYS A 119 1.93 -16.83 -3.21
N GLU A 120 0.61 -16.92 -3.09
CA GLU A 120 -0.30 -15.92 -3.63
C GLU A 120 -0.19 -14.61 -2.83
N LEU A 121 0.97 -13.95 -2.94
CA LEU A 121 1.24 -12.70 -2.24
C LEU A 121 0.27 -11.61 -2.68
N ILE A 122 -0.34 -10.93 -1.73
CA ILE A 122 -1.24 -9.81 -2.00
C ILE A 122 -0.44 -8.50 -2.04
N VAL A 123 -0.76 -7.64 -2.99
CA VAL A 123 -0.12 -6.34 -3.13
C VAL A 123 -1.15 -5.23 -3.03
N TYR A 124 -1.04 -4.43 -2.00
CA TYR A 124 -1.80 -3.20 -1.86
C TYR A 124 -1.03 -2.06 -2.54
N VAL A 125 -1.62 -1.48 -3.57
CA VAL A 125 -1.03 -0.37 -4.34
C VAL A 125 -1.77 0.92 -4.02
N GLU A 126 -1.18 1.80 -3.19
CA GLU A 126 -1.80 3.08 -2.86
C GLU A 126 -1.57 4.11 -3.97
N LEU A 127 -2.65 4.57 -4.60
CA LEU A 127 -2.60 5.70 -5.52
C LEU A 127 -2.47 7.00 -4.72
N LYS A 128 -1.30 7.64 -4.78
CA LYS A 128 -1.06 8.98 -4.20
C LYS A 128 -1.65 10.06 -5.09
N ALA A 129 -2.97 10.02 -5.24
CA ALA A 129 -3.73 10.94 -6.04
C ALA A 129 -3.63 12.38 -5.50
N GLY A 130 -3.33 13.32 -6.41
CA GLY A 130 -3.22 14.76 -6.11
C GLY A 130 -4.54 15.50 -6.37
N ARG A 131 -4.45 16.84 -6.49
CA ARG A 131 -5.61 17.69 -6.81
C ARG A 131 -6.00 17.66 -8.30
N ALA A 132 -5.06 17.40 -9.19
CA ALA A 132 -5.26 17.41 -10.64
C ALA A 132 -5.92 16.10 -11.09
N ARG A 133 -7.23 16.16 -11.41
CA ARG A 133 -8.03 15.02 -11.86
C ARG A 133 -7.37 14.25 -12.99
N LYS A 134 -7.01 14.93 -14.09
CA LYS A 134 -6.34 14.31 -15.24
C LYS A 134 -5.14 13.46 -14.87
N LYS A 135 -4.29 13.95 -13.95
CA LYS A 135 -3.10 13.21 -13.48
C LYS A 135 -3.46 11.97 -12.63
N ASN A 136 -4.56 12.03 -11.90
CA ASN A 136 -5.06 10.88 -11.15
C ASN A 136 -5.61 9.81 -12.10
N ASP A 137 -6.35 10.22 -13.13
CA ASP A 137 -6.89 9.32 -14.15
C ASP A 137 -5.75 8.68 -14.97
N GLU A 138 -4.70 9.45 -15.34
CA GLU A 138 -3.49 8.94 -15.98
C GLU A 138 -2.76 7.91 -15.09
N LEU A 139 -2.63 8.17 -13.78
CA LEU A 139 -2.01 7.23 -12.84
C LEU A 139 -2.82 5.94 -12.72
N ALA A 140 -4.15 6.06 -12.60
CA ALA A 140 -5.05 4.91 -12.52
C ALA A 140 -4.93 4.03 -13.77
N ALA A 141 -4.99 4.63 -14.96
CA ALA A 141 -4.85 3.91 -16.24
C ALA A 141 -3.50 3.18 -16.35
N ALA A 142 -2.39 3.84 -15.99
CA ALA A 142 -1.06 3.23 -16.03
C ALA A 142 -0.92 2.06 -15.04
N VAL A 143 -1.57 2.14 -13.86
CA VAL A 143 -1.58 1.03 -12.89
C VAL A 143 -2.42 -0.14 -13.41
N VAL A 144 -3.61 0.11 -13.95
CA VAL A 144 -4.47 -0.93 -14.55
C VAL A 144 -3.75 -1.65 -15.69
N GLU A 145 -3.10 -0.90 -16.58
CA GLU A 145 -2.30 -1.48 -17.68
C GLU A 145 -1.20 -2.41 -17.17
N LEU A 146 -0.45 -2.00 -16.13
CA LEU A 146 0.60 -2.83 -15.54
C LEU A 146 0.02 -4.08 -14.85
N VAL A 147 -1.09 -3.96 -14.13
CA VAL A 147 -1.78 -5.11 -13.50
C VAL A 147 -2.20 -6.12 -14.56
N ALA A 148 -2.77 -5.66 -15.67
CA ALA A 148 -3.18 -6.52 -16.78
C ALA A 148 -1.97 -7.18 -17.47
N ARG A 149 -0.92 -6.42 -17.77
CA ARG A 149 0.33 -6.90 -18.38
C ARG A 149 0.98 -8.03 -17.59
N HIS A 150 0.98 -7.92 -16.26
CA HIS A 150 1.55 -8.92 -15.35
C HIS A 150 0.54 -9.99 -14.89
N GLN A 151 -0.73 -9.92 -15.35
CA GLN A 151 -1.81 -10.86 -14.97
C GLN A 151 -2.05 -10.93 -13.45
N LEU A 152 -2.00 -9.76 -12.76
CA LEU A 152 -2.04 -9.67 -11.31
C LEU A 152 -3.41 -9.25 -10.73
N GLN A 153 -4.51 -9.27 -11.53
CA GLN A 153 -5.84 -8.79 -11.11
C GLN A 153 -6.30 -9.42 -9.79
N ARG A 154 -6.01 -10.72 -9.57
CA ARG A 154 -6.40 -11.42 -8.34
C ARG A 154 -5.50 -11.14 -7.14
N ARG A 155 -4.28 -10.62 -7.38
CA ARG A 155 -3.26 -10.41 -6.35
C ARG A 155 -3.10 -8.94 -5.96
N VAL A 156 -3.60 -8.00 -6.75
CA VAL A 156 -3.52 -6.56 -6.50
C VAL A 156 -4.82 -6.05 -5.89
N VAL A 157 -4.68 -5.20 -4.88
CA VAL A 157 -5.74 -4.35 -4.32
C VAL A 157 -5.29 -2.91 -4.49
N VAL A 158 -5.99 -2.12 -5.31
CA VAL A 158 -5.66 -0.71 -5.50
C VAL A 158 -6.39 0.13 -4.46
N ILE A 159 -5.65 0.87 -3.66
CA ILE A 159 -6.18 1.64 -2.54
C ILE A 159 -5.91 3.14 -2.69
N SER A 160 -6.78 3.98 -2.15
CA SER A 160 -6.56 5.43 -2.12
C SER A 160 -7.41 6.14 -1.08
N PHE A 161 -6.89 7.27 -0.56
CA PHE A 161 -7.69 8.27 0.17
C PHE A 161 -8.60 9.08 -0.77
N ASN A 162 -8.25 9.13 -2.06
CA ASN A 162 -9.08 9.76 -3.08
C ASN A 162 -10.06 8.74 -3.65
N LEU A 163 -11.30 8.77 -3.14
CA LEU A 163 -12.34 7.81 -3.50
C LEU A 163 -12.73 7.86 -4.99
N ARG A 164 -12.53 9.01 -5.65
CA ARG A 164 -12.70 9.06 -7.09
C ARG A 164 -11.65 8.23 -7.84
N ALA A 165 -10.39 8.22 -7.36
CA ALA A 165 -9.38 7.35 -7.97
C ALA A 165 -9.74 5.86 -7.78
N VAL A 166 -10.36 5.50 -6.64
CA VAL A 166 -10.93 4.16 -6.42
C VAL A 166 -12.00 3.84 -7.47
N ALA A 167 -12.97 4.74 -7.66
CA ALA A 167 -14.02 4.57 -8.67
C ALA A 167 -13.44 4.46 -10.10
N THR A 168 -12.43 5.28 -10.43
CA THR A 168 -11.78 5.23 -11.76
C THR A 168 -11.15 3.85 -12.03
N ILE A 169 -10.53 3.19 -11.04
CA ILE A 169 -10.02 1.82 -11.20
C ILE A 169 -11.16 0.87 -11.55
N LYS A 170 -12.30 0.94 -10.84
CA LYS A 170 -13.47 0.08 -11.13
C LYS A 170 -14.10 0.35 -12.50
N GLU A 171 -14.09 1.60 -12.95
CA GLU A 171 -14.52 1.99 -14.29
C GLU A 171 -13.61 1.40 -15.38
N LEU A 172 -12.28 1.34 -15.14
CA LEU A 172 -11.28 0.84 -16.08
C LEU A 172 -11.20 -0.70 -16.11
N ASP A 173 -11.20 -1.34 -14.95
CA ASP A 173 -11.19 -2.80 -14.81
C ASP A 173 -11.86 -3.23 -13.50
N SER A 174 -13.12 -3.67 -13.58
CA SER A 174 -13.92 -4.08 -12.43
C SER A 174 -13.41 -5.36 -11.74
N SER A 175 -12.55 -6.13 -12.38
CA SER A 175 -11.94 -7.35 -11.82
C SER A 175 -10.85 -7.05 -10.80
N ILE A 176 -10.24 -5.86 -10.83
CA ILE A 176 -9.25 -5.43 -9.85
C ILE A 176 -9.98 -5.06 -8.55
N ARG A 177 -9.54 -5.66 -7.44
CA ARG A 177 -10.03 -5.28 -6.11
C ARG A 177 -9.59 -3.87 -5.76
N THR A 178 -10.47 -3.14 -5.09
CA THR A 178 -10.20 -1.76 -4.67
C THR A 178 -10.50 -1.55 -3.20
N GLY A 179 -9.79 -0.60 -2.58
CA GLY A 179 -10.02 -0.26 -1.18
C GLY A 179 -10.04 1.25 -0.91
N ALA A 180 -10.98 1.66 -0.07
CA ALA A 180 -11.15 3.03 0.38
C ALA A 180 -10.36 3.26 1.69
N LEU A 181 -9.39 4.18 1.67
CA LEU A 181 -8.57 4.54 2.83
C LEU A 181 -9.23 5.63 3.67
N PHE A 182 -9.31 5.40 4.98
CA PHE A 182 -9.78 6.41 5.95
C PHE A 182 -8.86 6.50 7.15
N GLY A 183 -8.54 7.74 7.53
CA GLY A 183 -7.73 8.06 8.70
C GLY A 183 -8.44 9.03 9.66
N PRO A 184 -7.76 9.46 10.74
CA PRO A 184 -8.32 10.37 11.72
C PRO A 184 -8.88 11.67 11.14
N ARG A 185 -8.24 12.22 10.08
CA ARG A 185 -8.72 13.46 9.42
C ARG A 185 -10.10 13.28 8.80
N GLN A 186 -10.33 12.18 8.08
CA GLN A 186 -11.64 11.89 7.48
C GLN A 186 -12.66 11.57 8.58
N ARG A 187 -12.26 10.87 9.65
CA ARG A 187 -13.13 10.54 10.77
C ARG A 187 -13.56 11.77 11.58
N ALA A 188 -12.73 12.80 11.66
CA ALA A 188 -13.04 14.05 12.34
C ALA A 188 -14.24 14.80 11.71
N VAL A 189 -14.46 14.61 10.38
CA VAL A 189 -15.51 15.33 9.62
C VAL A 189 -16.61 14.40 9.08
N LYS A 190 -16.52 13.08 9.31
CA LYS A 190 -17.48 12.08 8.81
C LYS A 190 -17.91 11.13 9.94
N SER A 191 -19.21 10.88 10.02
CA SER A 191 -19.76 9.80 10.86
C SER A 191 -19.39 8.41 10.28
N THR A 192 -19.58 7.37 11.10
CA THR A 192 -19.44 5.96 10.65
C THR A 192 -20.26 5.70 9.38
N ARG A 193 -21.54 6.09 9.38
CA ARG A 193 -22.44 5.90 8.23
C ARG A 193 -21.94 6.60 6.97
N GLN A 194 -21.40 7.82 7.08
CA GLN A 194 -20.86 8.57 5.95
C GLN A 194 -19.56 7.95 5.41
N ILE A 195 -18.72 7.38 6.27
CA ILE A 195 -17.50 6.65 5.84
C ILE A 195 -17.89 5.42 5.01
N ILE A 196 -18.80 4.60 5.52
CA ILE A 196 -19.23 3.39 4.85
C ILE A 196 -19.98 3.72 3.54
N ALA A 197 -20.89 4.69 3.57
CA ALA A 197 -21.59 5.13 2.36
C ALA A 197 -20.63 5.66 1.28
N ALA A 198 -19.58 6.38 1.68
CA ALA A 198 -18.57 6.89 0.75
C ALA A 198 -17.72 5.77 0.14
N ALA A 199 -17.37 4.73 0.90
CA ALA A 199 -16.68 3.56 0.39
C ALA A 199 -17.53 2.82 -0.66
N ILE A 200 -18.79 2.55 -0.35
CA ILE A 200 -19.71 1.89 -1.28
C ILE A 200 -19.91 2.72 -2.55
N ALA A 201 -20.16 4.02 -2.41
CA ALA A 201 -20.35 4.91 -3.56
C ALA A 201 -19.13 5.00 -4.49
N SER A 202 -17.94 4.68 -3.99
CA SER A 202 -16.71 4.58 -4.80
C SER A 202 -16.51 3.21 -5.44
N GLY A 203 -17.39 2.22 -5.19
CA GLY A 203 -17.24 0.85 -5.67
C GLY A 203 -16.11 0.09 -4.96
N ALA A 204 -15.69 0.52 -3.76
CA ALA A 204 -14.64 -0.16 -3.03
C ALA A 204 -15.10 -1.54 -2.52
N ASP A 205 -14.26 -2.56 -2.68
CA ASP A 205 -14.47 -3.90 -2.12
C ASP A 205 -14.00 -3.96 -0.66
N GLU A 206 -13.08 -3.07 -0.29
CA GLU A 206 -12.43 -3.06 1.03
C GLU A 206 -12.46 -1.66 1.65
N VAL A 207 -12.51 -1.62 2.99
CA VAL A 207 -12.31 -0.40 3.78
C VAL A 207 -11.03 -0.56 4.60
N LEU A 208 -10.07 0.33 4.37
CA LEU A 208 -8.82 0.35 5.12
C LEU A 208 -8.86 1.46 6.17
N LEU A 209 -8.90 1.08 7.42
CA LEU A 209 -9.03 2.00 8.56
C LEU A 209 -7.69 2.21 9.26
N HIS A 210 -7.34 3.47 9.53
CA HIS A 210 -6.26 3.73 10.48
C HIS A 210 -6.63 3.12 11.85
N HIS A 211 -5.69 2.48 12.53
CA HIS A 211 -5.96 1.74 13.78
C HIS A 211 -6.69 2.57 14.85
N ARG A 212 -6.47 3.90 14.93
CA ARG A 212 -7.12 4.80 15.87
C ARG A 212 -8.62 5.00 15.64
N ILE A 213 -9.10 4.72 14.43
CA ILE A 213 -10.52 4.86 14.09
C ILE A 213 -11.21 3.52 13.84
N ALA A 214 -10.48 2.41 13.91
CA ALA A 214 -10.98 1.05 13.73
C ALA A 214 -11.74 0.59 15.00
N THR A 215 -12.92 1.17 15.22
CA THR A 215 -13.82 0.79 16.33
C THR A 215 -14.73 -0.36 15.93
N LYS A 216 -15.21 -1.13 16.91
CA LYS A 216 -16.19 -2.21 16.65
C LYS A 216 -17.37 -1.69 15.81
N ARG A 217 -17.92 -0.54 16.17
CA ARG A 217 -19.07 0.08 15.47
C ARG A 217 -18.85 0.27 13.96
N ILE A 218 -17.66 0.75 13.54
CA ILE A 218 -17.40 0.99 12.11
C ILE A 218 -17.12 -0.31 11.38
N ILE A 219 -16.51 -1.27 12.06
CA ILE A 219 -16.19 -2.60 11.51
C ILE A 219 -17.48 -3.39 11.31
N ASP A 220 -18.37 -3.44 12.30
CA ASP A 220 -19.67 -4.10 12.19
C ASP A 220 -20.49 -3.52 11.03
N ALA A 221 -20.57 -2.19 10.95
CA ALA A 221 -21.30 -1.51 9.87
C ALA A 221 -20.73 -1.80 8.47
N ALA A 222 -19.42 -2.05 8.36
CA ALA A 222 -18.80 -2.45 7.10
C ALA A 222 -19.12 -3.92 6.76
N HIS A 223 -19.07 -4.81 7.75
CA HIS A 223 -19.40 -6.23 7.57
C HIS A 223 -20.88 -6.44 7.18
N GLU A 224 -21.82 -5.69 7.76
CA GLU A 224 -23.23 -5.71 7.38
C GLU A 224 -23.43 -5.47 5.87
N LEU A 225 -22.53 -4.70 5.27
CA LEU A 225 -22.56 -4.38 3.85
C LEU A 225 -21.50 -5.17 3.03
N ARG A 226 -20.98 -6.25 3.61
CA ARG A 226 -20.03 -7.20 2.98
C ARG A 226 -18.71 -6.58 2.53
N LEU A 227 -18.30 -5.45 3.12
CA LEU A 227 -17.00 -4.84 2.87
C LEU A 227 -15.92 -5.61 3.64
N VAL A 228 -14.80 -5.87 2.99
CA VAL A 228 -13.59 -6.43 3.62
C VAL A 228 -12.91 -5.33 4.45
N ILE A 229 -12.37 -5.69 5.62
CA ILE A 229 -11.70 -4.73 6.51
C ILE A 229 -10.21 -5.02 6.59
N ALA A 230 -9.41 -3.99 6.32
CA ALA A 230 -7.99 -3.96 6.67
C ALA A 230 -7.70 -2.80 7.62
N VAL A 231 -6.65 -2.94 8.43
CA VAL A 231 -6.24 -1.91 9.40
C VAL A 231 -4.77 -1.54 9.20
N TRP A 232 -4.46 -0.24 9.27
CA TRP A 232 -3.14 0.35 9.10
C TRP A 232 -2.85 1.47 10.10
N THR A 233 -1.63 1.86 10.45
CA THR A 233 -0.48 1.00 10.47
C THR A 233 -0.36 0.45 11.88
N VAL A 234 -0.15 -0.84 12.03
CA VAL A 234 -0.15 -1.53 13.32
C VAL A 234 1.15 -2.29 13.50
N ASP A 235 1.95 -1.91 14.49
CA ASP A 235 3.24 -2.53 14.83
C ASP A 235 3.22 -3.23 16.21
N ASP A 236 2.04 -3.37 16.82
CA ASP A 236 1.84 -4.01 18.12
C ASP A 236 1.16 -5.39 17.93
N PRO A 237 1.84 -6.51 18.23
CA PRO A 237 1.28 -7.85 18.08
C PRO A 237 -0.01 -8.11 18.88
N ARG A 238 -0.27 -7.33 19.95
CA ARG A 238 -1.53 -7.43 20.73
C ARG A 238 -2.76 -7.17 19.85
N TRP A 239 -2.59 -6.49 18.73
CA TRP A 239 -3.66 -6.28 17.74
C TRP A 239 -4.11 -7.57 17.05
N LEU A 240 -3.32 -8.64 17.03
CA LEU A 240 -3.69 -9.92 16.38
C LEU A 240 -4.95 -10.52 17.03
N ALA A 241 -5.00 -10.57 18.36
CA ALA A 241 -6.18 -11.04 19.07
C ALA A 241 -7.42 -10.16 18.78
N ARG A 242 -7.24 -8.84 18.78
CA ARG A 242 -8.29 -7.88 18.44
C ARG A 242 -8.76 -8.04 16.98
N ALA A 243 -7.82 -8.22 16.04
CA ALA A 243 -8.14 -8.39 14.63
C ALA A 243 -8.96 -9.66 14.39
N ARG A 244 -8.59 -10.77 15.05
CA ARG A 244 -9.37 -12.01 15.00
C ARG A 244 -10.78 -11.80 15.56
N SER A 245 -10.92 -11.19 16.75
CA SER A 245 -12.23 -10.98 17.38
C SER A 245 -13.15 -10.04 16.58
N LEU A 246 -12.57 -9.13 15.82
CA LEU A 246 -13.30 -8.17 14.96
C LEU A 246 -13.35 -8.62 13.49
N GLN A 247 -12.88 -9.83 13.16
CA GLN A 247 -12.86 -10.38 11.81
C GLN A 247 -12.21 -9.44 10.77
N ILE A 248 -11.10 -8.78 11.18
CA ILE A 248 -10.27 -7.96 10.31
C ILE A 248 -9.47 -8.89 9.40
N SER A 249 -9.54 -8.67 8.09
CA SER A 249 -8.96 -9.56 7.08
C SER A 249 -7.47 -9.33 6.86
N ALA A 250 -6.97 -8.10 7.07
CA ALA A 250 -5.55 -7.78 6.89
C ALA A 250 -5.08 -6.70 7.87
N ILE A 251 -3.81 -6.80 8.27
CA ILE A 251 -3.08 -5.81 9.04
C ILE A 251 -1.88 -5.33 8.23
N LEU A 252 -1.81 -4.03 7.98
CA LEU A 252 -0.65 -3.38 7.39
C LEU A 252 0.31 -2.95 8.50
N THR A 253 1.56 -3.42 8.46
CA THR A 253 2.56 -3.20 9.51
C THR A 253 3.91 -2.81 8.92
N ASN A 254 4.66 -1.95 9.65
CA ASN A 254 6.05 -1.67 9.30
C ASN A 254 7.01 -2.83 9.68
N HIS A 255 6.55 -3.75 10.53
CA HIS A 255 7.40 -4.77 11.15
C HIS A 255 6.80 -6.19 11.03
N PRO A 256 6.75 -6.78 9.80
CA PRO A 256 6.11 -8.08 9.59
C PRO A 256 6.62 -9.19 10.52
N ALA A 257 7.95 -9.35 10.65
CA ALA A 257 8.53 -10.36 11.52
C ALA A 257 8.04 -10.29 12.97
N LYS A 258 7.85 -9.08 13.53
CA LYS A 258 7.35 -8.87 14.89
C LYS A 258 5.88 -9.26 15.03
N MET A 259 5.10 -9.13 13.97
CA MET A 259 3.68 -9.50 13.97
C MET A 259 3.48 -11.01 13.82
N LEU A 260 4.48 -11.74 13.34
CA LEU A 260 4.43 -13.17 13.07
C LEU A 260 5.16 -14.02 14.14
N ALA A 261 5.94 -13.38 15.02
CA ALA A 261 6.60 -14.00 16.16
C ALA A 261 5.58 -14.27 17.28
#